data_361234b06645b73b6c0821c43617d3fc
#
_entry.id   361234b06645b73b6c0821c43617d3fc
#
_cell.length_a   1.000
_cell.length_b   1.000
_cell.length_c   1.000
_cell.angle_alpha   90.00
_cell.angle_beta   90.00
_cell.angle_gamma   90.00
#
_symmetry.space_group_name_H-M   'P 1'
#
loop_
_entity.id
_entity.type
_entity.pdbx_description
1 polymer ?
#
loop_
_entity_poly.entity_id
_entity_poly.type
_entity_poly.pdbx_seq_one_letter_code
_entity_poly.pdbx_strand_id
1 'polypeptide(L)'
;MSEAVERSFNFRRIDERLTTSGLVPPDALAELGRDGVDAVIDLLPATVEHAVAGEDEMVRAQAIDYVAIPVDFDAPTRADFDAFVRAMDEHAGQRVHVHCAANYRVSAFYALYAERSGHWTRERADAFVADLWSPAEHAPWAAFMADERSRFGE
;
A
#
# COMPACT_ATOMS: atom_id res chain seq x y z
N MET A 1 6.98 -19.91 10.87
CA MET A 1 5.83 -20.18 9.97
C MET A 1 5.55 -18.97 9.10
N SER A 2 5.20 -19.22 7.84
CA SER A 2 4.88 -18.15 6.90
C SER A 2 3.55 -17.49 7.24
N GLU A 3 3.50 -16.18 7.08
CA GLU A 3 2.25 -15.45 7.20
C GLU A 3 1.46 -15.57 5.89
N ALA A 4 0.13 -15.49 5.98
CA ALA A 4 -0.74 -15.59 4.82
C ALA A 4 -0.43 -14.53 3.76
N VAL A 5 -0.09 -13.32 4.19
CA VAL A 5 0.22 -12.21 3.27
C VAL A 5 1.39 -12.52 2.34
N GLU A 6 2.28 -13.42 2.73
CA GLU A 6 3.43 -13.78 1.88
C GLU A 6 3.01 -14.47 0.59
N ARG A 7 1.78 -14.96 0.50
CA ARG A 7 1.23 -15.57 -0.73
C ARG A 7 0.70 -14.52 -1.71
N SER A 8 0.71 -13.24 -1.31
CA SER A 8 0.21 -12.16 -2.16
C SER A 8 1.15 -11.84 -3.31
N PHE A 9 0.58 -11.36 -4.41
CA PHE A 9 1.36 -10.99 -5.59
C PHE A 9 2.30 -9.84 -5.27
N ASN A 10 3.54 -9.94 -5.69
CA ASN A 10 4.58 -8.90 -5.46
C ASN A 10 4.70 -8.51 -3.99
N PHE A 11 4.63 -9.50 -3.11
CA PHE A 11 4.79 -9.27 -1.68
C PHE A 11 6.16 -8.68 -1.36
N ARG A 12 6.16 -7.68 -0.46
CA ARG A 12 7.40 -7.09 0.09
C ARG A 12 7.21 -6.84 1.58
N ARG A 13 8.21 -7.20 2.35
CA ARG A 13 8.23 -6.92 3.79
C ARG A 13 9.05 -5.65 4.04
N ILE A 14 8.43 -4.67 4.68
CA ILE A 14 9.11 -3.43 5.06
C ILE A 14 9.84 -3.63 6.39
N ASP A 15 9.11 -4.13 7.39
CA ASP A 15 9.66 -4.46 8.70
C ASP A 15 8.80 -5.55 9.35
N GLU A 16 8.99 -5.80 10.64
CA GLU A 16 8.27 -6.86 11.36
C GLU A 16 6.76 -6.66 11.39
N ARG A 17 6.29 -5.43 11.24
CA ARG A 17 4.88 -5.07 11.39
C ARG A 17 4.24 -4.57 10.11
N LEU A 18 5.02 -4.17 9.13
CA LEU A 18 4.51 -3.55 7.91
C LEU A 18 4.87 -4.37 6.70
N THR A 19 3.85 -4.77 5.95
CA THR A 19 4.01 -5.51 4.72
C THR A 19 3.21 -4.86 3.59
N THR A 20 3.65 -5.07 2.36
CA THR A 20 2.99 -4.52 1.17
C THR A 20 2.85 -5.60 0.11
N SER A 21 1.87 -5.44 -0.76
CA SER A 21 1.70 -6.37 -1.86
C SER A 21 0.76 -5.84 -2.95
N GLY A 22 0.61 -6.61 -4.00
CA GLY A 22 -0.52 -6.52 -4.90
C GLY A 22 -1.68 -7.34 -4.36
N LEU A 23 -2.44 -7.98 -5.26
CA LEU A 23 -3.63 -8.75 -4.86
C LEU A 23 -3.31 -9.80 -3.81
N VAL A 24 -4.18 -9.88 -2.81
CA VAL A 24 -4.13 -10.89 -1.76
C VAL A 24 -5.16 -11.95 -2.12
N PRO A 25 -4.78 -13.23 -2.24
CA PRO A 25 -5.75 -14.28 -2.58
C PRO A 25 -6.83 -14.39 -1.50
N PRO A 26 -8.08 -14.75 -1.87
CA PRO A 26 -9.16 -14.85 -0.89
C PRO A 26 -8.86 -15.77 0.29
N ASP A 27 -8.17 -16.89 0.08
CA ASP A 27 -7.79 -17.79 1.16
C ASP A 27 -6.79 -17.14 2.12
N ALA A 28 -5.90 -16.29 1.62
CA ALA A 28 -4.98 -15.54 2.45
C ALA A 28 -5.71 -14.44 3.23
N LEU A 29 -6.66 -13.74 2.59
CA LEU A 29 -7.47 -12.73 3.27
C LEU A 29 -8.19 -13.32 4.48
N ALA A 30 -8.69 -14.54 4.37
CA ALA A 30 -9.41 -15.21 5.44
C ALA A 30 -8.52 -15.56 6.64
N GLU A 31 -7.21 -15.54 6.48
CA GLU A 31 -6.26 -15.93 7.51
C GLU A 31 -5.53 -14.75 8.16
N LEU A 32 -5.81 -13.52 7.75
CA LEU A 32 -5.08 -12.35 8.27
C LEU A 32 -5.22 -12.17 9.78
N GLY A 33 -6.42 -12.40 10.30
CA GLY A 33 -6.67 -12.28 11.74
C GLY A 33 -5.86 -13.28 12.55
N ARG A 34 -5.71 -14.50 12.03
CA ARG A 34 -4.91 -15.53 12.68
C ARG A 34 -3.43 -15.10 12.76
N ASP A 35 -2.95 -14.36 11.77
CA ASP A 35 -1.58 -13.90 11.71
C ASP A 35 -1.35 -12.60 12.49
N GLY A 36 -2.38 -12.08 13.15
CA GLY A 36 -2.26 -10.91 14.01
C GLY A 36 -2.27 -9.58 13.27
N VAL A 37 -2.78 -9.54 12.04
CA VAL A 37 -2.91 -8.28 11.29
C VAL A 37 -3.94 -7.40 11.99
N ASP A 38 -3.58 -6.15 12.27
CA ASP A 38 -4.46 -5.18 12.92
C ASP A 38 -5.23 -4.31 11.93
N ALA A 39 -4.64 -4.03 10.78
CA ALA A 39 -5.26 -3.17 9.78
C ALA A 39 -4.84 -3.54 8.37
N VAL A 40 -5.74 -3.33 7.42
CA VAL A 40 -5.48 -3.45 5.99
C VAL A 40 -5.78 -2.10 5.34
N ILE A 41 -4.83 -1.60 4.56
CA ILE A 41 -5.03 -0.40 3.75
C ILE A 41 -5.03 -0.84 2.30
N ASP A 42 -6.15 -0.61 1.62
CA ASP A 42 -6.38 -1.08 0.24
C ASP A 42 -6.47 0.11 -0.71
N LEU A 43 -5.51 0.22 -1.61
CA LEU A 43 -5.47 1.30 -2.60
C LEU A 43 -6.13 0.91 -3.92
N LEU A 44 -6.59 -0.32 -4.06
CA LEU A 44 -7.20 -0.79 -5.29
C LEU A 44 -8.69 -0.41 -5.33
N PRO A 45 -9.15 0.31 -6.37
CA PRO A 45 -10.58 0.56 -6.49
C PRO A 45 -11.36 -0.75 -6.58
N ALA A 46 -12.46 -0.84 -5.83
CA ALA A 46 -13.30 -2.05 -5.81
C ALA A 46 -13.98 -2.31 -7.15
N THR A 47 -14.01 -1.30 -8.02
CA THR A 47 -14.64 -1.39 -9.34
C THR A 47 -13.77 -2.05 -10.41
N VAL A 48 -12.47 -2.27 -10.14
CA VAL A 48 -11.62 -2.95 -11.13
C VAL A 48 -11.98 -4.42 -11.19
N GLU A 49 -11.84 -4.99 -12.39
CA GLU A 49 -12.30 -6.33 -12.70
C GLU A 49 -11.71 -7.42 -11.80
N HIS A 50 -10.44 -7.28 -11.44
CA HIS A 50 -9.75 -8.32 -10.66
C HIS A 50 -9.74 -8.05 -9.15
N ALA A 51 -10.45 -7.03 -8.68
CA ALA A 51 -10.59 -6.78 -7.24
C ALA A 51 -11.37 -7.94 -6.60
N VAL A 52 -10.99 -8.30 -5.37
CA VAL A 52 -11.68 -9.38 -4.65
C VAL A 52 -13.03 -8.89 -4.14
N ALA A 53 -14.09 -9.53 -4.60
CA ALA A 53 -15.45 -9.17 -4.17
C ALA A 53 -15.62 -9.47 -2.68
N GLY A 54 -16.15 -8.50 -1.93
CA GLY A 54 -16.42 -8.67 -0.50
C GLY A 54 -15.19 -8.66 0.39
N GLU A 55 -14.06 -8.18 -0.12
CA GLU A 55 -12.83 -8.13 0.67
C GLU A 55 -13.02 -7.34 1.97
N ASP A 56 -13.69 -6.20 1.89
CA ASP A 56 -13.92 -5.34 3.05
C ASP A 56 -14.70 -6.07 4.16
N GLU A 57 -15.76 -6.78 3.80
CA GLU A 57 -16.52 -7.54 4.77
C GLU A 57 -15.73 -8.69 5.37
N MET A 58 -14.97 -9.40 4.53
CA MET A 58 -14.15 -10.52 4.96
C MET A 58 -13.08 -10.09 5.97
N VAL A 59 -12.44 -8.96 5.71
CA VAL A 59 -11.40 -8.43 6.57
C VAL A 59 -12.00 -7.92 7.89
N ARG A 60 -13.07 -7.12 7.80
CA ARG A 60 -13.73 -6.58 8.99
C ARG A 60 -14.31 -7.67 9.89
N ALA A 61 -14.75 -8.77 9.31
CA ALA A 61 -15.28 -9.90 10.08
C ALA A 61 -14.24 -10.53 11.00
N GLN A 62 -12.97 -10.28 10.78
CA GLN A 62 -11.87 -10.77 11.61
C GLN A 62 -11.43 -9.75 12.66
N ALA A 63 -12.22 -8.69 12.88
CA ALA A 63 -11.90 -7.58 13.78
C ALA A 63 -10.64 -6.82 13.36
N ILE A 64 -10.42 -6.71 12.05
CA ILE A 64 -9.33 -5.97 11.45
C ILE A 64 -9.87 -4.66 10.88
N ASP A 65 -9.19 -3.54 11.13
CA ASP A 65 -9.56 -2.27 10.53
C ASP A 65 -9.30 -2.32 9.02
N TYR A 66 -10.28 -1.87 8.24
CA TYR A 66 -10.14 -1.85 6.78
C TYR A 66 -10.28 -0.43 6.28
N VAL A 67 -9.21 0.09 5.66
CA VAL A 67 -9.18 1.45 5.11
C VAL A 67 -9.09 1.36 3.60
N ALA A 68 -10.16 1.77 2.91
CA ALA A 68 -10.17 1.79 1.46
C ALA A 68 -9.86 3.20 0.96
N ILE A 69 -8.79 3.31 0.18
CA ILE A 69 -8.39 4.57 -0.45
C ILE A 69 -8.26 4.27 -1.95
N PRO A 70 -9.37 4.32 -2.70
CA PRO A 70 -9.33 3.95 -4.11
C PRO A 70 -8.50 4.95 -4.91
N VAL A 71 -7.35 4.48 -5.41
CA VAL A 71 -6.45 5.31 -6.20
C VAL A 71 -6.55 4.89 -7.65
N ASP A 72 -6.99 5.83 -8.50
CA ASP A 72 -7.01 5.60 -9.94
C ASP A 72 -5.57 5.55 -10.44
N PHE A 73 -5.19 4.44 -11.06
CA PHE A 73 -3.81 4.27 -11.52
C PHE A 73 -3.42 5.32 -12.56
N ASP A 74 -4.39 5.79 -13.35
CA ASP A 74 -4.13 6.78 -14.38
C ASP A 74 -4.18 8.22 -13.87
N ALA A 75 -4.59 8.42 -12.62
CA ALA A 75 -4.77 9.75 -12.05
C ALA A 75 -4.61 9.76 -10.53
N PRO A 76 -3.39 9.46 -10.02
CA PRO A 76 -3.16 9.56 -8.58
C PRO A 76 -3.28 11.02 -8.14
N THR A 77 -3.85 11.26 -6.95
CA THR A 77 -4.09 12.61 -6.46
C THR A 77 -3.42 12.87 -5.12
N ARG A 78 -3.20 14.14 -4.83
CA ARG A 78 -2.69 14.56 -3.53
C ARG A 78 -3.65 14.17 -2.41
N ALA A 79 -4.96 14.28 -2.64
CA ALA A 79 -5.95 13.87 -1.65
C ALA A 79 -5.84 12.39 -1.29
N ASP A 80 -5.59 11.54 -2.29
CA ASP A 80 -5.37 10.11 -2.07
C ASP A 80 -4.12 9.88 -1.20
N PHE A 81 -3.05 10.59 -1.52
CA PHE A 81 -1.80 10.45 -0.76
C PHE A 81 -1.97 10.97 0.67
N ASP A 82 -2.65 12.10 0.85
CA ASP A 82 -2.93 12.63 2.20
C ASP A 82 -3.76 11.65 3.03
N ALA A 83 -4.73 10.98 2.41
CA ALA A 83 -5.52 9.95 3.08
C ALA A 83 -4.63 8.76 3.49
N PHE A 84 -3.71 8.38 2.61
CA PHE A 84 -2.75 7.31 2.91
C PHE A 84 -1.85 7.68 4.09
N VAL A 85 -1.33 8.89 4.12
CA VAL A 85 -0.49 9.38 5.23
C VAL A 85 -1.26 9.31 6.54
N ARG A 86 -2.51 9.79 6.54
CA ARG A 86 -3.35 9.73 7.76
C ARG A 86 -3.57 8.29 8.21
N ALA A 87 -3.87 7.40 7.29
CA ALA A 87 -4.10 5.99 7.63
C ALA A 87 -2.84 5.35 8.22
N MET A 88 -1.68 5.63 7.63
CA MET A 88 -0.41 5.12 8.16
C MET A 88 -0.13 5.65 9.56
N ASP A 89 -0.35 6.95 9.78
CA ASP A 89 -0.11 7.56 11.08
C ASP A 89 -1.09 7.04 12.14
N GLU A 90 -2.35 6.85 11.79
CA GLU A 90 -3.37 6.32 12.71
C GLU A 90 -3.08 4.88 13.14
N HIS A 91 -2.37 4.13 12.33
CA HIS A 91 -2.07 2.73 12.58
C HIS A 91 -0.60 2.49 12.94
N ALA A 92 0.12 3.57 13.30
CA ALA A 92 1.52 3.47 13.68
C ALA A 92 1.69 2.51 14.85
N GLY A 93 2.69 1.64 14.76
CA GLY A 93 2.96 0.64 15.80
C GLY A 93 2.10 -0.62 15.72
N GLN A 94 1.10 -0.63 14.85
CA GLN A 94 0.27 -1.82 14.61
C GLN A 94 0.83 -2.68 13.49
N ARG A 95 0.30 -3.88 13.37
CA ARG A 95 0.65 -4.78 12.27
C ARG A 95 -0.28 -4.47 11.09
N VAL A 96 0.30 -3.88 10.04
CA VAL A 96 -0.47 -3.36 8.90
C VAL A 96 -0.04 -4.04 7.61
N HIS A 97 -1.03 -4.38 6.79
CA HIS A 97 -0.79 -4.83 5.42
C HIS A 97 -1.41 -3.82 4.44
N VAL A 98 -0.61 -3.38 3.47
CA VAL A 98 -1.05 -2.39 2.47
C VAL A 98 -1.00 -3.06 1.10
N HIS A 99 -2.08 -2.99 0.33
CA HIS A 99 -2.08 -3.63 -0.99
C HIS A 99 -2.85 -2.84 -2.06
N CYS A 100 -2.60 -3.23 -3.30
CA CYS A 100 -3.36 -2.79 -4.47
C CYS A 100 -3.39 -3.96 -5.46
N ALA A 101 -3.23 -3.74 -6.76
CA ALA A 101 -3.24 -4.85 -7.73
C ALA A 101 -1.87 -5.52 -7.88
N ALA A 102 -0.80 -4.73 -8.00
CA ALA A 102 0.54 -5.23 -8.30
C ALA A 102 1.63 -4.59 -7.42
N ASN A 103 1.26 -3.94 -6.34
CA ASN A 103 2.16 -3.20 -5.46
C ASN A 103 2.74 -1.93 -6.11
N TYR A 104 2.21 -1.50 -7.26
CA TYR A 104 2.72 -0.29 -7.93
C TYR A 104 2.27 0.97 -7.20
N ARG A 105 0.95 1.15 -6.99
CA ARG A 105 0.42 2.29 -6.24
C ARG A 105 0.97 2.33 -4.82
N VAL A 106 1.00 1.17 -4.18
CA VAL A 106 1.47 1.02 -2.80
C VAL A 106 2.94 1.39 -2.69
N SER A 107 3.80 0.84 -3.55
CA SER A 107 5.24 1.11 -3.46
C SER A 107 5.55 2.58 -3.65
N ALA A 108 4.87 3.23 -4.61
CA ALA A 108 5.06 4.66 -4.85
C ALA A 108 4.61 5.49 -3.65
N PHE A 109 3.41 5.23 -3.13
CA PHE A 109 2.90 5.96 -1.97
C PHE A 109 3.76 5.71 -0.72
N TYR A 110 4.11 4.45 -0.47
CA TYR A 110 4.92 4.16 0.71
C TYR A 110 6.32 4.77 0.61
N ALA A 111 6.95 4.71 -0.57
CA ALA A 111 8.26 5.31 -0.78
C ALA A 111 8.23 6.82 -0.51
N LEU A 112 7.20 7.52 -1.00
CA LEU A 112 7.04 8.95 -0.74
C LEU A 112 6.80 9.22 0.76
N TYR A 113 5.99 8.40 1.40
CA TYR A 113 5.71 8.52 2.83
C TYR A 113 6.99 8.33 3.65
N ALA A 114 7.77 7.31 3.36
CA ALA A 114 9.00 7.00 4.10
C ALA A 114 10.06 8.08 3.89
N GLU A 115 10.16 8.61 2.67
CA GLU A 115 11.08 9.70 2.37
C GLU A 115 10.68 10.97 3.09
N ARG A 116 9.41 11.35 3.01
CA ARG A 116 8.85 12.53 3.67
C ARG A 116 9.01 12.47 5.18
N SER A 117 8.83 11.30 5.76
CA SER A 117 8.92 11.09 7.21
C SER A 117 10.37 10.99 7.71
N GLY A 118 11.34 10.94 6.81
CA GLY A 118 12.74 10.79 7.17
C GLY A 118 13.17 9.37 7.51
N HIS A 119 12.29 8.36 7.28
CA HIS A 119 12.63 6.97 7.52
C HIS A 119 13.56 6.42 6.45
N TRP A 120 13.43 6.89 5.21
CA TRP A 120 14.24 6.47 4.08
C TRP A 120 14.86 7.67 3.38
N THR A 121 16.04 7.46 2.79
CA THR A 121 16.61 8.42 1.83
C THR A 121 15.84 8.30 0.51
N ARG A 122 15.97 9.31 -0.34
CA ARG A 122 15.40 9.25 -1.69
C ARG A 122 15.94 8.05 -2.46
N GLU A 123 17.22 7.76 -2.31
CA GLU A 123 17.86 6.65 -3.00
C GLU A 123 17.21 5.32 -2.60
N ARG A 124 16.96 5.13 -1.32
CA ARG A 124 16.29 3.92 -0.83
C ARG A 124 14.85 3.84 -1.31
N ALA A 125 14.14 4.96 -1.28
CA ALA A 125 12.76 5.04 -1.77
C ALA A 125 12.67 4.67 -3.25
N ASP A 126 13.55 5.23 -4.07
CA ASP A 126 13.60 4.95 -5.50
C ASP A 126 13.97 3.49 -5.78
N ALA A 127 14.91 2.93 -5.01
CA ALA A 127 15.32 1.54 -5.17
C ALA A 127 14.17 0.56 -4.85
N PHE A 128 13.39 0.87 -3.82
CA PHE A 128 12.23 0.05 -3.47
C PHE A 128 11.22 0.01 -4.60
N VAL A 129 10.89 1.17 -5.16
CA VAL A 129 9.94 1.26 -6.27
C VAL A 129 10.50 0.56 -7.52
N ALA A 130 11.76 0.81 -7.83
CA ALA A 130 12.42 0.25 -9.03
C ALA A 130 12.49 -1.28 -9.00
N ASP A 131 12.51 -1.88 -7.82
CA ASP A 131 12.49 -3.33 -7.66
C ASP A 131 11.16 -3.92 -8.14
N LEU A 132 10.12 -3.13 -8.21
CA LEU A 132 8.77 -3.55 -8.59
C LEU A 132 8.33 -3.05 -9.96
N TRP A 133 8.64 -1.81 -10.31
CA TRP A 133 8.18 -1.21 -11.56
C TRP A 133 8.93 0.09 -11.87
N SER A 134 8.60 0.70 -13.03
CA SER A 134 9.23 1.96 -13.46
C SER A 134 8.18 3.06 -13.61
N PRO A 135 8.03 3.94 -12.61
CA PRO A 135 7.10 5.07 -12.73
C PRO A 135 7.42 6.01 -13.91
N ALA A 136 8.68 6.05 -14.34
CA ALA A 136 9.08 6.88 -15.49
C ALA A 136 8.35 6.48 -16.78
N GLU A 137 7.89 5.23 -16.86
CA GLU A 137 7.13 4.74 -18.01
C GLU A 137 5.64 5.04 -17.91
N HIS A 138 5.20 5.65 -16.80
CA HIS A 138 3.80 5.97 -16.54
C HIS A 138 3.73 7.45 -16.18
N ALA A 139 3.50 8.30 -17.18
CA ALA A 139 3.57 9.77 -17.04
C ALA A 139 2.78 10.32 -15.83
N PRO A 140 1.55 9.88 -15.54
CA PRO A 140 0.83 10.39 -14.37
C PRO A 140 1.58 10.15 -13.06
N TRP A 141 2.24 8.99 -12.90
CA TRP A 141 2.98 8.66 -11.69
C TRP A 141 4.29 9.42 -11.59
N ALA A 142 5.02 9.57 -12.72
CA ALA A 142 6.25 10.33 -12.72
C ALA A 142 5.98 11.78 -12.30
N ALA A 143 4.92 12.38 -12.85
CA ALA A 143 4.52 13.75 -12.54
C ALA A 143 4.05 13.87 -11.08
N PHE A 144 3.24 12.93 -10.61
CA PHE A 144 2.73 12.93 -9.25
C PHE A 144 3.86 12.85 -8.23
N MET A 145 4.81 11.92 -8.41
CA MET A 145 5.91 11.75 -7.48
C MET A 145 6.82 12.98 -7.45
N ALA A 146 7.12 13.55 -8.61
CA ALA A 146 7.93 14.77 -8.70
C ALA A 146 7.25 15.94 -7.99
N ASP A 147 5.93 16.10 -8.19
CA ASP A 147 5.16 17.16 -7.56
C ASP A 147 5.13 17.03 -6.04
N GLU A 148 4.87 15.82 -5.52
CA GLU A 148 4.87 15.59 -4.08
C GLU A 148 6.26 15.84 -3.47
N ARG A 149 7.32 15.39 -4.13
CA ARG A 149 8.68 15.60 -3.64
C ARG A 149 9.05 17.08 -3.61
N SER A 150 8.51 17.88 -4.52
CA SER A 150 8.77 19.31 -4.52
C SER A 150 8.17 20.02 -3.30
N ARG A 151 7.24 19.36 -2.61
CA ARG A 151 6.57 19.90 -1.43
C ARG A 151 7.19 19.43 -0.10
N PHE A 152 8.15 18.51 -0.17
CA PHE A 152 8.79 18.01 1.06
C PHE A 152 9.61 19.14 1.70
N GLY A 153 9.38 19.35 2.98
CA GLY A 153 10.06 20.42 3.69
C GLY A 153 9.27 21.73 3.80
N GLU A 154 8.12 21.80 3.14
CA GLU A 154 7.22 22.95 3.28
C GLU A 154 6.52 22.96 4.65
#